data_cff5b68f7679491e8fdf25cd6564bed6
#
_entry.id   cff5b68f7679491e8fdf25cd6564bed6
#
_cell.length_a   1.000
_cell.length_b   1.000
_cell.length_c   1.000
_cell.angle_alpha   90.00
_cell.angle_beta   90.00
_cell.angle_gamma   90.00
#
_symmetry.space_group_name_H-M   'P 1'
#
loop_
_entity.id
_entity.type
_entity.pdbx_description
1 polymer ?
#
loop_
_entity_poly.entity_id
_entity_poly.type
_entity_poly.pdbx_seq_one_letter_code
_entity_poly.pdbx_strand_id
1 'polypeptide(L)'
;MIALRKIGIIGGTGVENASAFGKLAPLTVETPFGQARCLKGTAAGHEIYFLARHGLDHSVPPHKINYRANIFALKKLGVTEILSFTAVGSLNRGLPPGTFVVTSQLLDFTKSRV
;
A
#
# COMPACT_ATOMS: atom_id res chain seq x y z
N MET A 1 -19.93 19.33 -0.15
CA MET A 1 -18.59 19.29 0.47
C MET A 1 -18.22 17.83 0.73
N ILE A 2 -17.11 17.38 0.16
CA ILE A 2 -16.62 16.01 0.39
C ILE A 2 -15.90 15.99 1.74
N ALA A 3 -16.28 15.05 2.61
CA ALA A 3 -15.62 14.89 3.91
C ALA A 3 -14.14 14.49 3.73
N LEU A 4 -13.27 15.06 4.57
CA LEU A 4 -11.86 14.67 4.63
C LEU A 4 -11.75 13.20 5.01
N ARG A 5 -10.99 12.41 4.23
CA ARG A 5 -10.73 11.01 4.49
C ARG A 5 -9.25 10.78 4.73
N LYS A 6 -8.94 9.72 5.45
CA LYS A 6 -7.59 9.20 5.61
C LYS A 6 -7.50 7.89 4.85
N ILE A 7 -6.73 7.89 3.78
CA ILE A 7 -6.64 6.78 2.84
C ILE A 7 -5.23 6.21 2.91
N GLY A 8 -5.13 4.91 3.11
CA GLY A 8 -3.89 4.16 3.01
C GLY A 8 -3.70 3.63 1.60
N ILE A 9 -2.52 3.81 1.05
CA ILE A 9 -2.15 3.21 -0.23
C ILE A 9 -0.98 2.27 0.03
N ILE A 10 -1.20 0.98 -0.23
CA ILE A 10 -0.13 -0.01 -0.15
C ILE A 10 0.30 -0.31 -1.58
N GLY A 11 1.51 0.09 -1.91
CA GLY A 11 2.08 -0.09 -3.23
C GLY A 11 3.20 -1.10 -3.26
N GLY A 12 3.32 -1.80 -4.37
CA GLY A 12 4.48 -2.61 -4.72
C GLY A 12 5.35 -1.88 -5.73
N THR A 13 6.06 -2.65 -6.55
CA THR A 13 6.95 -2.13 -7.57
C THR A 13 6.25 -1.19 -8.54
N GLY A 14 6.80 0.00 -8.72
CA GLY A 14 6.33 0.99 -9.70
C GLY A 14 5.29 1.98 -9.19
N VAL A 15 4.79 1.83 -7.96
CA VAL A 15 3.78 2.73 -7.40
C VAL A 15 4.40 3.81 -6.50
N GLU A 16 5.57 3.57 -5.97
CA GLU A 16 6.25 4.39 -4.99
C GLU A 16 6.66 5.79 -5.48
N ASN A 17 6.72 6.00 -6.79
CA ASN A 17 7.11 7.27 -7.41
C ASN A 17 5.93 8.08 -7.94
N ALA A 18 4.74 7.83 -7.45
CA ALA A 18 3.55 8.50 -7.95
C ALA A 18 3.53 9.98 -7.58
N SER A 19 3.90 10.83 -8.51
CA SER A 19 3.88 12.30 -8.36
C SER A 19 2.48 12.87 -8.07
N ALA A 20 1.44 12.07 -8.30
CA ALA A 20 0.05 12.43 -8.05
C ALA A 20 -0.27 12.69 -6.55
N PHE A 21 0.57 12.20 -5.64
CA PHE A 21 0.33 12.34 -4.20
C PHE A 21 0.98 13.60 -3.59
N GLY A 22 1.43 14.52 -4.42
CA GLY A 22 2.05 15.75 -3.97
C GLY A 22 3.37 15.52 -3.23
N LYS A 23 3.71 16.43 -2.32
CA LYS A 23 4.92 16.31 -1.52
C LYS A 23 4.70 15.30 -0.39
N LEU A 24 5.45 14.21 -0.42
CA LEU A 24 5.39 13.14 0.57
C LEU A 24 6.42 13.36 1.67
N ALA A 25 6.03 13.20 2.91
CA ALA A 25 6.89 13.32 4.09
C ALA A 25 7.04 11.95 4.79
N PRO A 26 8.26 11.53 5.12
CA PRO A 26 8.47 10.28 5.84
C PRO A 26 7.83 10.27 7.22
N LEU A 27 7.28 9.13 7.60
CA LEU A 27 6.65 8.90 8.89
C LEU A 27 6.94 7.48 9.35
N THR A 28 7.44 7.33 10.57
CA THR A 28 7.64 6.02 11.20
C THR A 28 6.60 5.81 12.29
N VAL A 29 5.95 4.67 12.29
CA VAL A 29 4.92 4.30 13.26
C VAL A 29 5.38 3.09 14.04
N GLU A 30 5.43 3.23 15.37
CA GLU A 30 5.70 2.11 16.27
C GLU A 30 4.44 1.26 16.45
N THR A 31 4.59 -0.04 16.32
CA THR A 31 3.52 -1.00 16.53
C THR A 31 3.98 -2.15 17.43
N PRO A 32 3.04 -2.92 18.01
CA PRO A 32 3.41 -4.12 18.78
C PRO A 32 4.12 -5.19 17.94
N PHE A 33 4.09 -5.06 16.61
CA PHE A 33 4.70 -6.02 15.69
C PHE A 33 5.99 -5.49 15.06
N GLY A 34 6.47 -4.33 15.51
CA GLY A 34 7.64 -3.65 14.96
C GLY A 34 7.29 -2.31 14.30
N GLN A 35 8.28 -1.67 13.74
CA GLN A 35 8.11 -0.38 13.09
C GLN A 35 7.52 -0.55 11.68
N ALA A 36 6.63 0.37 11.31
CA ALA A 36 6.19 0.54 9.93
C ALA A 36 6.59 1.92 9.43
N ARG A 37 7.11 1.99 8.22
CA ARG A 37 7.51 3.24 7.56
C ARG A 37 6.52 3.57 6.46
N CYS A 38 6.02 4.78 6.46
CA CYS A 38 5.13 5.26 5.42
C CYS A 38 5.49 6.70 5.03
N LEU A 39 4.89 7.15 3.94
CA LEU A 39 4.97 8.51 3.46
C LEU A 39 3.60 9.16 3.60
N LYS A 40 3.55 10.33 4.24
CA LYS A 40 2.33 11.11 4.38
C LYS A 40 2.27 12.19 3.32
N GLY A 41 1.13 12.33 2.68
CA GLY A 41 0.87 13.40 1.71
C GLY A 41 -0.60 13.74 1.66
N THR A 42 -0.98 14.55 0.67
CA THR A 42 -2.36 14.91 0.41
C THR A 42 -2.68 14.74 -1.08
N ALA A 43 -3.88 14.29 -1.37
CA ALA A 43 -4.39 14.22 -2.74
C ALA A 43 -5.89 14.47 -2.73
N ALA A 44 -6.36 15.32 -3.62
CA ALA A 44 -7.77 15.69 -3.76
C ALA A 44 -8.43 16.11 -2.43
N GLY A 45 -7.68 16.77 -1.53
CA GLY A 45 -8.15 17.20 -0.23
C GLY A 45 -8.18 16.13 0.87
N HIS A 46 -7.73 14.91 0.55
CA HIS A 46 -7.64 13.81 1.52
C HIS A 46 -6.23 13.63 2.03
N GLU A 47 -6.09 13.13 3.26
CA GLU A 47 -4.80 12.68 3.77
C GLU A 47 -4.47 11.30 3.19
N ILE A 48 -3.27 11.16 2.63
CA ILE A 48 -2.79 9.92 2.03
C ILE A 48 -1.61 9.40 2.85
N TYR A 49 -1.66 8.14 3.20
CA TYR A 49 -0.56 7.41 3.84
C TYR A 49 -0.10 6.32 2.87
N PHE A 50 1.04 6.56 2.24
CA PHE A 50 1.61 5.63 1.28
C PHE A 50 2.59 4.69 1.97
N LEU A 51 2.42 3.40 1.77
CA LEU A 51 3.24 2.36 2.34
C LEU A 51 3.82 1.50 1.23
N ALA A 52 5.15 1.54 1.09
CA ALA A 52 5.86 0.70 0.12
C ALA A 52 6.00 -0.71 0.72
N ARG A 53 5.30 -1.70 0.15
CA ARG A 53 5.26 -3.07 0.65
C ARG A 53 6.64 -3.71 0.74
N HIS A 54 7.52 -3.45 -0.22
CA HIS A 54 8.89 -3.97 -0.26
C HIS A 54 9.92 -3.03 0.37
N GLY A 55 9.49 -2.03 1.13
CA GLY A 55 10.36 -0.95 1.63
C GLY A 55 10.59 0.14 0.58
N LEU A 56 10.98 1.32 1.04
CA LEU A 56 11.22 2.46 0.15
C LEU A 56 12.42 2.26 -0.77
N ASP A 57 13.33 1.39 -0.37
CA ASP A 57 14.56 1.04 -1.11
C ASP A 57 14.48 -0.35 -1.79
N HIS A 58 13.30 -0.97 -1.82
CA HIS A 58 13.05 -2.32 -2.34
C HIS A 58 13.90 -3.42 -1.67
N SER A 59 14.33 -3.21 -0.44
CA SER A 59 15.19 -4.16 0.29
C SER A 59 14.44 -5.33 0.94
N VAL A 60 13.11 -5.26 1.02
CA VAL A 60 12.29 -6.26 1.73
C VAL A 60 11.69 -7.26 0.75
N PRO A 61 12.13 -8.52 0.74
CA PRO A 61 11.53 -9.53 -0.10
C PRO A 61 10.12 -9.92 0.38
N PRO A 62 9.27 -10.50 -0.48
CA PRO A 62 7.86 -10.77 -0.15
C PRO A 62 7.66 -11.58 1.14
N HIS A 63 8.50 -12.57 1.41
CA HIS A 63 8.37 -13.42 2.59
C HIS A 63 8.83 -12.76 3.89
N LYS A 64 9.43 -11.58 3.81
CA LYS A 64 9.91 -10.79 4.97
C LYS A 64 9.06 -9.56 5.25
N ILE A 65 8.04 -9.30 4.45
CA ILE A 65 7.15 -8.16 4.66
C ILE A 65 6.44 -8.31 6.01
N ASN A 66 6.50 -7.27 6.82
CA ASN A 66 5.81 -7.23 8.11
C ASN A 66 4.37 -6.72 7.90
N TYR A 67 3.50 -7.57 7.42
CA TYR A 67 2.11 -7.23 7.13
C TYR A 67 1.34 -6.74 8.36
N ARG A 68 1.59 -7.34 9.52
CA ARG A 68 0.93 -6.97 10.77
C ARG A 68 1.27 -5.55 11.19
N ALA A 69 2.55 -5.20 11.19
CA ALA A 69 2.98 -3.84 11.50
C ALA A 69 2.40 -2.83 10.52
N ASN A 70 2.39 -3.16 9.23
CA ASN A 70 1.88 -2.28 8.18
C ASN A 70 0.39 -1.96 8.37
N ILE A 71 -0.43 -2.97 8.55
CA ILE A 71 -1.89 -2.78 8.74
C ILE A 71 -2.17 -2.10 10.08
N PHE A 72 -1.47 -2.48 11.14
CA PHE A 72 -1.64 -1.86 12.45
C PHE A 72 -1.28 -0.37 12.42
N ALA A 73 -0.20 -0.01 11.72
CA ALA A 73 0.22 1.37 11.57
C ALA A 73 -0.86 2.22 10.87
N LEU A 74 -1.42 1.73 9.78
CA LEU A 74 -2.49 2.44 9.07
C LEU A 74 -3.71 2.63 9.96
N LYS A 75 -4.09 1.60 10.73
CA LYS A 75 -5.18 1.72 11.71
C LYS A 75 -4.88 2.76 12.79
N LYS A 76 -3.67 2.75 13.33
CA LYS A 76 -3.22 3.71 14.35
C LYS A 76 -3.25 5.15 13.84
N LEU A 77 -2.96 5.36 12.56
CA LEU A 77 -3.03 6.68 11.91
C LEU A 77 -4.46 7.14 11.62
N GLY A 78 -5.45 6.30 11.85
CA GLY A 78 -6.86 6.62 11.62
C GLY A 78 -7.32 6.39 10.18
N VAL A 79 -6.56 5.60 9.41
CA VAL A 79 -6.94 5.23 8.04
C VAL A 79 -8.21 4.38 8.08
N THR A 80 -9.18 4.74 7.25
CA THR A 80 -10.46 4.06 7.14
C THR A 80 -10.63 3.28 5.83
N GLU A 81 -9.84 3.61 4.82
CA GLU A 81 -9.90 2.98 3.51
C GLU A 81 -8.48 2.64 3.04
N ILE A 82 -8.29 1.46 2.50
CA ILE A 82 -6.99 1.02 1.97
C ILE A 82 -7.15 0.62 0.51
N LEU A 83 -6.30 1.19 -0.33
CA LEU A 83 -6.10 0.77 -1.71
C LEU A 83 -4.77 0.04 -1.81
N SER A 84 -4.80 -1.22 -2.20
CA SER A 84 -3.59 -2.00 -2.41
C SER A 84 -3.37 -2.27 -3.89
N PHE A 85 -2.19 -1.96 -4.37
CA PHE A 85 -1.80 -2.14 -5.77
C PHE A 85 -0.74 -3.22 -5.88
N THR A 86 -0.91 -4.08 -6.87
CA THR A 86 0.09 -5.10 -7.20
C THR A 86 0.20 -5.24 -8.71
N ALA A 87 1.41 -5.35 -9.21
CA ALA A 87 1.66 -5.65 -10.61
C ALA A 87 1.69 -7.17 -10.81
N VAL A 88 0.98 -7.66 -11.81
CA VAL A 88 0.86 -9.09 -12.08
C VAL A 88 0.99 -9.36 -13.57
N GLY A 89 1.41 -10.59 -13.92
CA GLY A 89 1.34 -11.08 -15.29
C GLY A 89 -0.08 -11.50 -15.65
N SER A 90 -0.56 -11.10 -16.82
CA SER A 90 -1.88 -11.49 -17.29
C SER A 90 -1.84 -12.82 -18.02
N LEU A 91 -2.74 -13.73 -17.66
CA LEU A 91 -3.02 -14.97 -18.38
C LEU A 91 -4.21 -14.82 -19.34
N ASN A 92 -4.83 -13.66 -19.40
CA ASN A 92 -6.00 -13.38 -20.23
C ASN A 92 -5.64 -12.38 -21.31
N ARG A 93 -5.77 -12.78 -22.58
CA ARG A 93 -5.47 -11.91 -23.74
C ARG A 93 -6.37 -10.69 -23.81
N GLY A 94 -7.57 -10.73 -23.22
CA GLY A 94 -8.46 -9.59 -23.13
C GLY A 94 -8.03 -8.53 -22.11
N LEU A 95 -6.98 -8.82 -21.34
CA LEU A 95 -6.41 -7.92 -20.35
C LEU A 95 -4.94 -7.63 -20.69
N PRO A 96 -4.67 -6.77 -21.65
CA PRO A 96 -3.30 -6.46 -22.07
C PRO A 96 -2.56 -5.64 -21.01
N PRO A 97 -1.21 -5.52 -21.10
CA PRO A 97 -0.42 -4.67 -20.22
C PRO A 97 -0.99 -3.26 -20.12
N GLY A 98 -0.97 -2.69 -18.91
CA GLY A 98 -1.56 -1.38 -18.62
C GLY A 98 -3.02 -1.41 -18.21
N THR A 99 -3.66 -2.58 -18.22
CA THR A 99 -5.05 -2.72 -17.78
C THR A 99 -5.14 -2.70 -16.26
N PHE A 100 -6.06 -1.89 -15.71
CA PHE A 100 -6.40 -1.93 -14.29
C PHE A 100 -7.54 -2.92 -14.06
N VAL A 101 -7.39 -3.75 -13.05
CA VAL A 101 -8.39 -4.77 -12.68
C VAL A 101 -8.69 -4.63 -11.19
N VAL A 102 -9.97 -4.61 -10.85
CA VAL A 102 -10.42 -4.73 -9.46
C VAL A 102 -10.85 -6.17 -9.23
N THR A 103 -10.18 -6.85 -8.31
CA THR A 103 -10.46 -8.25 -8.00
C THR A 103 -11.75 -8.38 -7.18
N SER A 104 -12.56 -9.38 -7.49
CA SER A 104 -13.77 -9.70 -6.71
C SER A 104 -13.53 -10.81 -5.69
N GLN A 105 -12.54 -11.68 -5.96
CA GLN A 105 -12.18 -12.81 -5.11
C GLN A 105 -10.68 -13.07 -5.20
N LEU A 106 -10.15 -13.74 -4.19
CA LEU A 106 -8.79 -14.24 -4.20
C LEU A 106 -8.72 -15.65 -3.63
N LEU A 107 -7.73 -16.41 -4.10
CA LEU A 107 -7.35 -17.69 -3.52
C LEU A 107 -5.94 -17.52 -2.95
N ASP A 108 -5.81 -17.80 -1.66
CA ASP A 108 -4.52 -17.66 -0.97
C ASP A 108 -3.85 -19.04 -0.86
N PHE A 109 -2.80 -19.23 -1.64
CA PHE A 109 -1.96 -20.43 -1.58
C PHE A 109 -0.67 -20.23 -0.78
N THR A 110 -0.50 -19.07 -0.13
CA THR A 110 0.68 -18.82 0.67
C THR A 110 0.70 -19.69 1.92
N LYS A 111 1.90 -20.06 2.36
CA LYS A 111 2.11 -20.85 3.57
C LYS A 111 3.10 -20.13 4.47
N SER A 112 2.95 -20.33 5.78
CA SER A 112 3.88 -19.81 6.79
C SER A 112 4.09 -18.28 6.71
N ARG A 113 3.08 -17.57 6.24
CA ARG A 113 3.02 -16.10 6.28
C ARG A 113 2.39 -15.64 7.57
N VAL A 114 2.94 -14.62 8.17
CA VAL A 114 2.46 -14.07 9.45
C VAL A 114 1.96 -12.66 9.28
#